data_c6514f88e89efd5c3e8c8e530644dc64
#
_entry.id   c6514f88e89efd5c3e8c8e530644dc64
#
_cell.length_a   1.000
_cell.length_b   1.000
_cell.length_c   1.000
_cell.angle_alpha   90.00
_cell.angle_beta   90.00
_cell.angle_gamma   90.00
#
_symmetry.space_group_name_H-M   'P 1'
#
loop_
_entity.id
_entity.type
_entity.pdbx_description
1 polymer ?
#
loop_
_entity_poly.entity_id
_entity_poly.type
_entity_poly.pdbx_seq_one_letter_code
_entity_poly.pdbx_strand_id
1 'polypeptide(L)'
;MGNVLDMHDFIGTAQGDKAHLLGKFLYFSLANLLVEKEALSKLCDDLGIPYSGSKRLSVADAFRSATGDIRERVAVASQGESNIYLAYCRDNKRESGILSRELIKETLNRQTNQYEKLANISYDKADNAFRCENLVPDPDIDVRACCRRAEELFELYQICANRKHVETICSSYLRSLEATKLSITGHMYFVPRTYMDGVDAFEDFITLLGKRNKNGAPLMVNSFYIIDDEKQRGKMTEEFYAAVKKEIATYQE
;
A
#
# COMPACT_ATOMS: atom_id res chain seq x y z
N MET A 1 45.22 -19.37 1.37
CA MET A 1 44.09 -19.75 0.49
C MET A 1 42.84 -19.68 1.34
N GLY A 2 42.07 -18.61 1.21
CA GLY A 2 40.80 -18.45 1.92
C GLY A 2 39.75 -19.29 1.23
N ASN A 3 39.09 -20.18 1.97
CA ASN A 3 37.88 -20.88 1.48
C ASN A 3 36.82 -19.82 1.17
N VAL A 4 36.54 -19.68 -0.12
CA VAL A 4 35.32 -18.99 -0.58
C VAL A 4 34.17 -19.92 -0.20
N LEU A 5 33.41 -19.56 0.84
CA LEU A 5 32.17 -20.25 1.20
C LEU A 5 31.19 -20.07 0.02
N ASP A 6 30.85 -21.18 -0.62
CA ASP A 6 29.85 -21.20 -1.68
C ASP A 6 28.47 -21.00 -1.04
N MET A 7 27.67 -20.03 -1.58
CA MET A 7 26.30 -19.81 -1.10
C MET A 7 25.41 -21.06 -1.24
N HIS A 8 25.73 -21.96 -2.16
CA HIS A 8 25.05 -23.26 -2.29
C HIS A 8 25.28 -24.19 -1.10
N ASP A 9 26.45 -24.14 -0.44
CA ASP A 9 26.73 -24.94 0.77
C ASP A 9 25.91 -24.43 1.97
N PHE A 10 25.61 -23.13 2.01
CA PHE A 10 24.77 -22.52 3.05
C PHE A 10 23.28 -22.87 2.91
N ILE A 11 22.80 -22.99 1.68
CA ILE A 11 21.40 -23.37 1.37
C ILE A 11 21.17 -24.86 1.55
N GLY A 12 22.16 -25.68 1.20
CA GLY A 12 22.06 -27.15 1.28
C GLY A 12 21.98 -27.68 2.71
N THR A 13 22.66 -27.06 3.66
CA THR A 13 22.60 -27.43 5.09
C THR A 13 21.33 -27.00 5.80
N ALA A 14 20.68 -25.92 5.34
CA ALA A 14 19.44 -25.43 5.94
C ALA A 14 18.19 -26.22 5.50
N GLN A 15 18.23 -26.88 4.35
CA GLN A 15 17.08 -27.62 3.81
C GLN A 15 16.85 -28.98 4.45
N GLY A 16 17.86 -29.55 5.10
CA GLY A 16 17.81 -30.91 5.66
C GLY A 16 17.26 -31.04 7.07
N ASP A 17 17.33 -30.01 7.90
CA ASP A 17 16.94 -30.12 9.32
C ASP A 17 16.24 -28.83 9.81
N LYS A 18 14.91 -28.82 9.71
CA LYS A 18 14.06 -27.73 10.25
C LYS A 18 14.27 -27.51 11.75
N ALA A 19 14.91 -28.43 12.47
CA ALA A 19 15.14 -28.37 13.91
C ALA A 19 16.09 -27.22 14.30
N HIS A 20 17.00 -26.83 13.41
CA HIS A 20 17.99 -25.77 13.63
C HIS A 20 17.57 -24.41 13.06
N LEU A 21 16.30 -24.25 12.68
CA LEU A 21 15.77 -22.98 12.17
C LEU A 21 14.91 -22.28 13.22
N LEU A 22 15.13 -20.99 13.41
CA LEU A 22 14.29 -20.14 14.23
C LEU A 22 13.00 -19.75 13.47
N GLY A 23 13.12 -19.50 12.19
CA GLY A 23 12.04 -19.08 11.30
C GLY A 23 12.57 -18.54 9.98
N LYS A 24 11.73 -17.72 9.31
CA LYS A 24 12.10 -16.97 8.10
C LYS A 24 11.97 -15.46 8.33
N PHE A 25 12.88 -14.67 7.79
CA PHE A 25 12.59 -13.28 7.46
C PHE A 25 11.92 -13.23 6.10
N LEU A 26 10.92 -12.37 6.01
CA LEU A 26 10.17 -12.09 4.81
C LEU A 26 10.13 -10.58 4.57
N TYR A 27 10.42 -10.14 3.35
CA TYR A 27 10.17 -8.76 2.95
C TYR A 27 9.48 -8.70 1.59
N PHE A 28 8.66 -7.67 1.38
CA PHE A 28 7.95 -7.48 0.13
C PHE A 28 7.63 -6.00 -0.15
N SER A 29 7.31 -5.71 -1.40
CA SER A 29 6.89 -4.39 -1.86
C SER A 29 5.65 -4.48 -2.74
N LEU A 30 4.70 -3.57 -2.52
CA LEU A 30 3.44 -3.46 -3.26
C LEU A 30 3.35 -2.12 -4.01
N ALA A 31 4.47 -1.59 -4.50
CA ALA A 31 4.48 -0.30 -5.19
C ALA A 31 3.63 -0.32 -6.46
N ASN A 32 2.82 0.73 -6.67
CA ASN A 32 2.01 0.92 -7.88
C ASN A 32 1.14 -0.29 -8.26
N LEU A 33 0.54 -0.92 -7.28
CA LEU A 33 -0.29 -2.10 -7.50
C LEU A 33 -1.72 -1.71 -7.87
N LEU A 34 -2.19 -2.32 -8.94
CA LEU A 34 -3.57 -2.28 -9.42
C LEU A 34 -3.94 -3.64 -10.01
N VAL A 35 -4.94 -4.29 -9.46
CA VAL A 35 -5.36 -5.65 -9.88
C VAL A 35 -6.88 -5.76 -9.89
N GLU A 36 -7.44 -6.49 -10.87
CA GLU A 36 -8.88 -6.78 -10.88
C GLU A 36 -9.30 -7.57 -9.66
N LYS A 37 -10.40 -7.16 -9.02
CA LYS A 37 -10.90 -7.78 -7.79
C LYS A 37 -11.25 -9.24 -7.95
N GLU A 38 -11.83 -9.62 -9.09
CA GLU A 38 -12.16 -11.01 -9.40
C GLU A 38 -10.90 -11.86 -9.53
N ALA A 39 -9.88 -11.34 -10.23
CA ALA A 39 -8.60 -12.02 -10.37
C ALA A 39 -7.86 -12.13 -9.03
N LEU A 40 -7.97 -11.09 -8.17
CA LEU A 40 -7.42 -11.10 -6.82
C LEU A 40 -8.13 -12.13 -5.92
N SER A 41 -9.48 -12.14 -5.94
CA SER A 41 -10.28 -13.10 -5.15
C SER A 41 -9.93 -14.53 -5.55
N LYS A 42 -9.91 -14.82 -6.86
CA LYS A 42 -9.54 -16.14 -7.36
C LYS A 42 -8.12 -16.53 -6.93
N LEU A 43 -7.17 -15.61 -7.00
CA LEU A 43 -5.80 -15.87 -6.58
C LEU A 43 -5.71 -16.21 -5.09
N CYS A 44 -6.46 -15.50 -4.25
CA CYS A 44 -6.55 -15.78 -2.82
C CYS A 44 -7.16 -17.16 -2.57
N ASP A 45 -8.25 -17.50 -3.27
CA ASP A 45 -8.91 -18.81 -3.15
C ASP A 45 -7.98 -19.95 -3.59
N ASP A 46 -7.26 -19.81 -4.73
CA ASP A 46 -6.33 -20.80 -5.27
C ASP A 46 -5.16 -21.10 -4.32
N LEU A 47 -4.71 -20.11 -3.53
CA LEU A 47 -3.59 -20.22 -2.59
C LEU A 47 -4.01 -20.40 -1.12
N GLY A 48 -5.30 -20.49 -0.83
CA GLY A 48 -5.82 -20.61 0.54
C GLY A 48 -5.57 -19.38 1.41
N ILE A 49 -5.38 -18.21 0.80
CA ILE A 49 -5.20 -16.95 1.51
C ILE A 49 -6.58 -16.34 1.78
N PRO A 50 -6.95 -16.07 3.05
CA PRO A 50 -8.26 -15.51 3.36
C PRO A 50 -8.46 -14.15 2.69
N TYR A 51 -9.44 -14.04 1.80
CA TYR A 51 -9.84 -12.78 1.20
C TYR A 51 -10.77 -12.03 2.16
N SER A 52 -10.19 -11.17 3.00
CA SER A 52 -10.93 -10.34 3.95
C SER A 52 -11.54 -9.08 3.33
N GLY A 53 -11.35 -8.88 2.03
CA GLY A 53 -11.88 -7.72 1.31
C GLY A 53 -13.36 -7.91 0.93
N SER A 54 -14.11 -6.82 0.93
CA SER A 54 -15.40 -6.80 0.27
C SER A 54 -15.21 -7.10 -1.22
N LYS A 55 -15.92 -8.11 -1.75
CA LYS A 55 -15.96 -8.42 -3.19
C LYS A 55 -16.46 -7.21 -4.01
N ARG A 56 -17.09 -6.24 -3.33
CA ARG A 56 -17.46 -4.95 -3.89
C ARG A 56 -16.90 -3.85 -3.02
N LEU A 57 -15.90 -3.12 -3.51
CA LEU A 57 -15.61 -1.80 -2.94
C LEU A 57 -16.89 -0.97 -3.02
N SER A 58 -17.22 -0.28 -1.94
CA SER A 58 -18.32 0.66 -2.03
C SER A 58 -17.93 1.74 -3.03
N VAL A 59 -18.89 2.22 -3.80
CA VAL A 59 -18.68 3.35 -4.71
C VAL A 59 -18.06 4.55 -3.98
N ALA A 60 -18.40 4.71 -2.69
CA ALA A 60 -17.82 5.74 -1.83
C ALA A 60 -16.30 5.53 -1.60
N ASP A 61 -15.85 4.29 -1.44
CA ASP A 61 -14.42 4.02 -1.26
C ASP A 61 -13.65 4.18 -2.56
N ALA A 62 -14.24 3.79 -3.70
CA ALA A 62 -13.67 4.05 -5.02
C ALA A 62 -13.52 5.56 -5.27
N PHE A 63 -14.55 6.36 -4.96
CA PHE A 63 -14.53 7.82 -5.09
C PHE A 63 -13.47 8.47 -4.20
N ARG A 64 -13.39 8.06 -2.93
CA ARG A 64 -12.38 8.59 -1.98
C ARG A 64 -10.97 8.22 -2.40
N SER A 65 -10.76 6.99 -2.87
CA SER A 65 -9.44 6.53 -3.32
C SER A 65 -9.02 7.28 -4.59
N ALA A 66 -9.90 7.37 -5.59
CA ALA A 66 -9.62 8.04 -6.85
C ALA A 66 -9.27 9.52 -6.65
N THR A 67 -10.10 10.24 -5.91
CA THR A 67 -9.86 11.65 -5.62
C THR A 67 -8.70 11.87 -4.64
N GLY A 68 -8.40 10.90 -3.77
CA GLY A 68 -7.25 10.92 -2.86
C GLY A 68 -5.90 10.75 -3.55
N ASP A 69 -5.89 10.07 -4.71
CA ASP A 69 -4.69 9.87 -5.52
C ASP A 69 -4.42 11.04 -6.49
N ILE A 70 -5.33 12.00 -6.57
CA ILE A 70 -5.06 13.27 -7.26
C ILE A 70 -4.11 14.09 -6.39
N ARG A 71 -2.85 14.10 -6.80
CA ARG A 71 -1.78 14.82 -6.11
C ARG A 71 -0.74 15.28 -7.11
N GLU A 72 -0.72 16.58 -7.37
CA GLU A 72 0.23 17.19 -8.32
C GLU A 72 1.06 18.25 -7.58
N ARG A 73 2.37 18.13 -7.67
CA ARG A 73 3.32 19.08 -7.07
C ARG A 73 4.07 19.80 -8.17
N VAL A 74 3.95 21.12 -8.19
CA VAL A 74 4.58 21.99 -9.19
C VAL A 74 5.49 22.99 -8.48
N ALA A 75 6.71 23.15 -8.99
CA ALA A 75 7.64 24.19 -8.55
C ALA A 75 7.73 25.25 -9.65
N VAL A 76 7.40 26.50 -9.32
CA VAL A 76 7.44 27.64 -10.25
C VAL A 76 8.48 28.63 -9.77
N ALA A 77 9.48 28.88 -10.61
CA ALA A 77 10.48 29.92 -10.36
C ALA A 77 9.98 31.25 -10.93
N SER A 78 9.83 32.28 -10.09
CA SER A 78 9.46 33.63 -10.51
C SER A 78 10.34 34.64 -9.81
N GLN A 79 11.04 35.48 -10.57
CA GLN A 79 11.82 36.63 -10.09
C GLN A 79 12.74 36.39 -8.88
N GLY A 80 13.41 35.20 -8.84
CA GLY A 80 14.34 34.85 -7.77
C GLY A 80 13.72 34.15 -6.55
N GLU A 81 12.39 34.00 -6.51
CA GLU A 81 11.68 33.16 -5.53
C GLU A 81 11.14 31.90 -6.19
N SER A 82 11.22 30.77 -5.50
CA SER A 82 10.63 29.52 -5.93
C SER A 82 9.36 29.26 -5.13
N ASN A 83 8.21 29.27 -5.80
CA ASN A 83 6.95 28.84 -5.19
C ASN A 83 6.70 27.36 -5.45
N ILE A 84 6.29 26.64 -4.41
CA ILE A 84 5.92 25.24 -4.51
C ILE A 84 4.42 25.13 -4.27
N TYR A 85 3.71 24.63 -5.26
CA TYR A 85 2.27 24.38 -5.20
C TYR A 85 1.98 22.90 -5.11
N LEU A 86 0.95 22.56 -4.34
CA LEU A 86 0.40 21.21 -4.25
C LEU A 86 -1.09 21.26 -4.58
N ALA A 87 -1.48 20.61 -5.68
CA ALA A 87 -2.89 20.36 -5.96
C ALA A 87 -3.30 19.00 -5.39
N TYR A 88 -4.42 18.97 -4.67
CA TYR A 88 -4.98 17.75 -4.10
C TYR A 88 -6.47 17.91 -3.76
N CYS A 89 -7.16 16.79 -3.53
CA CYS A 89 -8.57 16.80 -3.16
C CYS A 89 -8.75 16.71 -1.64
N ARG A 90 -9.55 17.60 -1.07
CA ARG A 90 -9.99 17.57 0.34
C ARG A 90 -11.49 17.31 0.44
N ASP A 91 -11.94 16.84 1.60
CA ASP A 91 -13.36 16.62 1.86
C ASP A 91 -14.14 17.92 1.86
N ASN A 92 -15.31 17.90 1.23
CA ASN A 92 -16.27 19.00 1.23
C ASN A 92 -17.47 18.65 2.13
N LYS A 93 -18.39 19.61 2.31
CA LYS A 93 -19.62 19.38 3.08
C LYS A 93 -20.40 18.19 2.54
N ARG A 94 -20.87 17.34 3.45
CA ARG A 94 -21.65 16.15 3.10
C ARG A 94 -23.08 16.56 2.76
N GLU A 95 -23.53 16.18 1.58
CA GLU A 95 -24.93 16.22 1.18
C GLU A 95 -25.46 14.78 1.11
N SER A 96 -26.74 14.59 1.43
CA SER A 96 -27.34 13.26 1.41
C SER A 96 -27.38 12.73 -0.03
N GLY A 97 -26.80 11.54 -0.25
CA GLY A 97 -26.76 10.90 -1.57
C GLY A 97 -25.61 11.33 -2.49
N ILE A 98 -24.94 12.44 -2.19
CA ILE A 98 -23.84 12.98 -3.00
C ILE A 98 -22.51 12.81 -2.27
N LEU A 99 -21.52 12.22 -2.93
CA LEU A 99 -20.14 12.24 -2.49
C LEU A 99 -19.48 13.49 -3.10
N SER A 100 -18.85 14.34 -2.28
CA SER A 100 -18.28 15.59 -2.77
C SER A 100 -16.89 15.84 -2.15
N ARG A 101 -15.97 16.32 -3.00
CA ARG A 101 -14.64 16.79 -2.62
C ARG A 101 -14.29 18.06 -3.40
N GLU A 102 -13.38 18.83 -2.86
CA GLU A 102 -12.83 20.02 -3.52
C GLU A 102 -11.41 19.73 -4.00
N LEU A 103 -11.13 20.01 -5.28
CA LEU A 103 -9.75 20.13 -5.77
C LEU A 103 -9.24 21.52 -5.35
N ILE A 104 -8.14 21.53 -4.61
CA ILE A 104 -7.52 22.76 -4.12
C ILE A 104 -6.06 22.85 -4.51
N LYS A 105 -5.54 24.05 -4.64
CA LYS A 105 -4.13 24.38 -4.75
C LYS A 105 -3.67 24.97 -3.42
N GLU A 106 -2.61 24.43 -2.85
CA GLU A 106 -1.96 24.90 -1.61
C GLU A 106 -0.56 25.39 -1.93
N THR A 107 -0.19 26.56 -1.38
CA THR A 107 1.18 27.09 -1.47
C THR A 107 1.97 26.63 -0.24
N LEU A 108 3.02 25.82 -0.45
CA LEU A 108 3.72 25.08 0.62
C LEU A 108 4.86 25.86 1.28
N ASN A 109 5.43 26.90 0.65
CA ASN A 109 6.63 27.58 1.12
C ASN A 109 6.38 28.98 1.69
N ARG A 110 5.18 29.22 2.23
CA ARG A 110 4.82 30.46 2.91
C ARG A 110 4.54 30.22 4.40
N GLN A 111 4.68 31.25 5.22
CA GLN A 111 4.41 31.20 6.67
C GLN A 111 2.96 30.88 7.01
N THR A 112 2.02 31.20 6.11
CA THR A 112 0.60 30.84 6.21
C THR A 112 0.20 30.07 4.97
N ASN A 113 -0.46 28.92 5.18
CA ASN A 113 -0.99 28.13 4.09
C ASN A 113 -2.10 28.91 3.37
N GLN A 114 -1.89 29.15 2.08
CA GLN A 114 -2.91 29.74 1.22
C GLN A 114 -3.55 28.63 0.40
N TYR A 115 -4.87 28.58 0.42
CA TYR A 115 -5.66 27.58 -0.31
C TYR A 115 -6.53 28.28 -1.35
N GLU A 116 -6.43 27.81 -2.58
CA GLU A 116 -7.29 28.24 -3.67
C GLU A 116 -8.12 27.04 -4.13
N LYS A 117 -9.43 27.23 -4.27
CA LYS A 117 -10.33 26.21 -4.78
C LYS A 117 -10.28 26.23 -6.30
N LEU A 118 -9.99 25.06 -6.90
CA LEU A 118 -9.88 24.91 -8.34
C LEU A 118 -11.10 24.25 -8.98
N ALA A 119 -11.74 23.30 -8.29
CA ALA A 119 -12.96 22.63 -8.79
C ALA A 119 -13.73 21.95 -7.66
N ASN A 120 -15.01 21.65 -7.95
CA ASN A 120 -15.79 20.68 -7.19
C ASN A 120 -15.80 19.36 -7.95
N ILE A 121 -15.52 18.26 -7.26
CA ILE A 121 -15.62 16.90 -7.78
C ILE A 121 -16.68 16.18 -6.98
N SER A 122 -17.69 15.67 -7.65
CA SER A 122 -18.84 15.01 -7.01
C SER A 122 -19.25 13.73 -7.73
N TYR A 123 -19.86 12.83 -6.97
CA TYR A 123 -20.54 11.67 -7.52
C TYR A 123 -21.93 11.58 -6.92
N ASP A 124 -22.92 11.64 -7.79
CA ASP A 124 -24.33 11.48 -7.45
C ASP A 124 -24.71 10.00 -7.54
N LYS A 125 -25.14 9.43 -6.43
CA LYS A 125 -25.53 8.02 -6.35
C LYS A 125 -26.87 7.73 -7.05
N ALA A 126 -27.76 8.74 -7.16
CA ALA A 126 -29.07 8.58 -7.79
C ALA A 126 -28.92 8.49 -9.31
N ASP A 127 -28.09 9.36 -9.89
CA ASP A 127 -27.87 9.43 -11.33
C ASP A 127 -26.71 8.56 -11.80
N ASN A 128 -25.94 7.99 -10.86
CA ASN A 128 -24.68 7.28 -11.14
C ASN A 128 -23.69 8.15 -11.96
N ALA A 129 -23.63 9.44 -11.65
CA ALA A 129 -22.91 10.42 -12.44
C ALA A 129 -21.73 11.03 -11.66
N PHE A 130 -20.51 10.91 -12.24
CA PHE A 130 -19.33 11.64 -11.80
C PHE A 130 -19.33 13.02 -12.46
N ARG A 131 -19.12 14.07 -11.68
CA ARG A 131 -19.15 15.46 -12.19
C ARG A 131 -17.96 16.25 -11.64
N CYS A 132 -17.41 17.10 -12.53
CA CYS A 132 -16.46 18.13 -12.15
C CYS A 132 -17.06 19.48 -12.53
N GLU A 133 -17.26 20.34 -11.54
CA GLU A 133 -17.99 21.61 -11.70
C GLU A 133 -17.16 22.76 -11.12
N ASN A 134 -17.53 24.00 -11.47
CA ASN A 134 -16.89 25.21 -11.00
C ASN A 134 -15.37 25.21 -11.22
N LEU A 135 -14.93 24.80 -12.42
CA LEU A 135 -13.52 24.76 -12.78
C LEU A 135 -12.96 26.19 -12.88
N VAL A 136 -11.97 26.49 -12.07
CA VAL A 136 -11.23 27.74 -12.09
C VAL A 136 -9.92 27.49 -12.81
N PRO A 137 -9.67 28.13 -13.96
CA PRO A 137 -8.39 28.00 -14.66
C PRO A 137 -7.23 28.46 -13.79
N ASP A 138 -6.14 27.69 -13.77
CA ASP A 138 -4.94 28.03 -13.03
C ASP A 138 -3.72 27.97 -13.98
N PRO A 139 -2.77 28.91 -13.89
CA PRO A 139 -1.64 28.96 -14.80
C PRO A 139 -0.63 27.84 -14.58
N ASP A 140 -0.58 27.26 -13.37
CA ASP A 140 0.44 26.30 -12.95
C ASP A 140 -0.11 24.87 -12.87
N ILE A 141 -1.43 24.71 -12.69
CA ILE A 141 -2.13 23.42 -12.50
C ILE A 141 -3.13 23.20 -13.63
N ASP A 142 -3.00 22.08 -14.34
CA ASP A 142 -4.05 21.68 -15.30
C ASP A 142 -5.26 21.06 -14.58
N VAL A 143 -6.19 21.93 -14.18
CA VAL A 143 -7.42 21.55 -13.46
C VAL A 143 -8.25 20.53 -14.22
N ARG A 144 -8.31 20.65 -15.56
CA ARG A 144 -9.06 19.71 -16.40
C ARG A 144 -8.41 18.33 -16.43
N ALA A 145 -7.09 18.29 -16.51
CA ALA A 145 -6.35 17.02 -16.45
C ALA A 145 -6.53 16.34 -15.09
N CYS A 146 -6.47 17.09 -13.99
CA CYS A 146 -6.76 16.57 -12.64
C CYS A 146 -8.17 15.96 -12.55
N CYS A 147 -9.18 16.65 -13.09
CA CYS A 147 -10.56 16.18 -13.10
C CYS A 147 -10.74 14.92 -13.94
N ARG A 148 -10.22 14.89 -15.17
CA ARG A 148 -10.25 13.68 -16.02
C ARG A 148 -9.55 12.51 -15.34
N ARG A 149 -8.39 12.76 -14.74
CA ARG A 149 -7.66 11.71 -14.01
C ARG A 149 -8.44 11.17 -12.82
N ALA A 150 -9.17 12.03 -12.09
CA ALA A 150 -10.03 11.60 -10.98
C ALA A 150 -11.18 10.69 -11.47
N GLU A 151 -11.81 11.00 -12.59
CA GLU A 151 -12.87 10.21 -13.22
C GLU A 151 -12.34 8.85 -13.70
N GLU A 152 -11.24 8.84 -14.46
CA GLU A 152 -10.56 7.61 -14.92
C GLU A 152 -10.18 6.68 -13.76
N LEU A 153 -9.61 7.23 -12.68
CA LEU A 153 -9.27 6.46 -11.48
C LEU A 153 -10.52 5.97 -10.75
N PHE A 154 -11.60 6.75 -10.75
CA PHE A 154 -12.85 6.34 -10.13
C PHE A 154 -13.47 5.12 -10.84
N GLU A 155 -13.55 5.14 -12.17
CA GLU A 155 -14.01 4.00 -12.96
C GLU A 155 -13.12 2.76 -12.70
N LEU A 156 -11.81 2.96 -12.69
CA LEU A 156 -10.84 1.91 -12.48
C LEU A 156 -10.95 1.29 -11.08
N TYR A 157 -11.12 2.10 -10.03
CA TYR A 157 -11.23 1.63 -8.65
C TYR A 157 -12.58 1.00 -8.30
N GLN A 158 -13.58 1.13 -9.16
CA GLN A 158 -14.80 0.34 -9.03
C GLN A 158 -14.57 -1.15 -9.33
N ILE A 159 -13.67 -1.47 -10.25
CA ILE A 159 -13.36 -2.85 -10.69
C ILE A 159 -12.04 -3.38 -10.17
N CYS A 160 -11.08 -2.52 -9.81
CA CYS A 160 -9.75 -2.89 -9.37
C CYS A 160 -9.54 -2.62 -7.88
N ALA A 161 -8.74 -3.48 -7.27
CA ALA A 161 -8.14 -3.27 -5.97
C ALA A 161 -6.81 -2.54 -6.12
N ASN A 162 -6.58 -1.56 -5.27
CA ASN A 162 -5.31 -0.83 -5.20
C ASN A 162 -4.39 -1.42 -4.12
N ARG A 163 -3.18 -0.85 -4.01
CA ARG A 163 -2.18 -1.23 -3.01
C ARG A 163 -2.77 -1.38 -1.60
N LYS A 164 -3.56 -0.42 -1.13
CA LYS A 164 -4.09 -0.39 0.24
C LYS A 164 -4.97 -1.60 0.56
N HIS A 165 -5.78 -2.05 -0.41
CA HIS A 165 -6.61 -3.23 -0.25
C HIS A 165 -5.76 -4.50 -0.11
N VAL A 166 -4.75 -4.64 -0.97
CA VAL A 166 -3.85 -5.79 -0.94
C VAL A 166 -2.99 -5.78 0.31
N GLU A 167 -2.54 -4.60 0.80
CA GLU A 167 -1.85 -4.48 2.09
C GLU A 167 -2.69 -5.03 3.26
N THR A 168 -4.00 -4.81 3.22
CA THR A 168 -4.89 -5.37 4.25
C THR A 168 -4.93 -6.89 4.20
N ILE A 169 -5.00 -7.48 3.00
CA ILE A 169 -4.95 -8.94 2.81
C ILE A 169 -3.62 -9.49 3.31
N CYS A 170 -2.49 -8.91 2.87
CA CYS A 170 -1.15 -9.30 3.29
C CYS A 170 -1.00 -9.23 4.82
N SER A 171 -1.44 -8.13 5.42
CA SER A 171 -1.34 -7.95 6.88
C SER A 171 -2.20 -8.95 7.66
N SER A 172 -3.39 -9.27 7.16
CA SER A 172 -4.27 -10.27 7.75
C SER A 172 -3.67 -11.67 7.66
N TYR A 173 -3.15 -12.03 6.50
CA TYR A 173 -2.50 -13.34 6.30
C TYR A 173 -1.25 -13.49 7.15
N LEU A 174 -0.35 -12.48 7.14
CA LEU A 174 0.86 -12.52 7.97
C LEU A 174 0.54 -12.59 9.46
N ARG A 175 -0.54 -11.95 9.92
CA ARG A 175 -1.01 -12.11 11.29
C ARG A 175 -1.44 -13.54 11.60
N SER A 176 -2.08 -14.24 10.67
CA SER A 176 -2.43 -15.67 10.87
C SER A 176 -1.21 -16.59 10.91
N LEU A 177 -0.06 -16.15 10.39
CA LEU A 177 1.23 -16.82 10.52
C LEU A 177 2.00 -16.40 11.77
N GLU A 178 1.37 -15.67 12.70
CA GLU A 178 2.03 -15.09 13.89
C GLU A 178 3.30 -14.28 13.54
N ALA A 179 3.31 -13.68 12.35
CA ALA A 179 4.45 -12.91 11.89
C ALA A 179 4.63 -11.62 12.69
N THR A 180 5.84 -11.40 13.20
CA THR A 180 6.22 -10.18 13.90
C THR A 180 6.79 -9.17 12.89
N LYS A 181 6.17 -7.99 12.80
CA LYS A 181 6.70 -6.90 11.98
C LYS A 181 7.92 -6.31 12.66
N LEU A 182 9.03 -6.23 11.94
CA LEU A 182 10.26 -5.65 12.47
C LEU A 182 10.19 -4.12 12.54
N SER A 183 10.95 -3.51 13.44
CA SER A 183 10.93 -2.05 13.72
C SER A 183 11.56 -1.20 12.61
N ILE A 184 12.07 -1.83 11.56
CA ILE A 184 12.65 -1.15 10.40
C ILE A 184 11.58 -0.64 9.43
N THR A 185 11.92 0.35 8.64
CA THR A 185 11.04 0.90 7.61
C THR A 185 10.73 -0.13 6.54
N GLY A 186 9.44 -0.25 6.17
CA GLY A 186 8.99 -1.14 5.09
C GLY A 186 8.17 -2.33 5.57
N HIS A 187 8.00 -3.29 4.66
CA HIS A 187 7.31 -4.55 4.92
C HIS A 187 8.33 -5.64 5.18
N MET A 188 8.90 -5.67 6.38
CA MET A 188 9.79 -6.74 6.82
C MET A 188 9.20 -7.42 8.05
N TYR A 189 9.14 -8.74 8.00
CA TYR A 189 8.51 -9.58 9.02
C TYR A 189 9.40 -10.75 9.37
N PHE A 190 9.35 -11.16 10.63
CA PHE A 190 9.85 -12.46 11.07
C PHE A 190 8.67 -13.42 11.20
N VAL A 191 8.76 -14.60 10.57
CA VAL A 191 7.76 -15.67 10.65
C VAL A 191 8.37 -16.84 11.43
N PRO A 192 7.75 -17.28 12.53
CA PRO A 192 8.25 -18.39 13.34
C PRO A 192 8.31 -19.70 12.56
N ARG A 193 9.21 -20.59 12.96
CA ARG A 193 9.40 -21.91 12.34
C ARG A 193 8.11 -22.69 12.10
N THR A 194 7.18 -22.63 13.05
CA THR A 194 5.89 -23.33 12.99
C THR A 194 5.06 -22.97 11.77
N TYR A 195 5.24 -21.76 11.23
CA TYR A 195 4.43 -21.21 10.14
C TYR A 195 5.22 -20.98 8.85
N MET A 196 6.44 -21.50 8.74
CA MET A 196 7.31 -21.26 7.57
C MET A 196 6.69 -21.74 6.24
N ASP A 197 5.91 -22.81 6.27
CA ASP A 197 5.25 -23.33 5.07
C ASP A 197 4.22 -22.33 4.50
N GLY A 198 3.62 -21.48 5.34
CA GLY A 198 2.75 -20.39 4.90
C GLY A 198 3.50 -19.23 4.20
N VAL A 199 4.81 -19.11 4.39
CA VAL A 199 5.62 -18.12 3.69
C VAL A 199 5.71 -18.43 2.20
N ASP A 200 5.80 -19.67 1.82
CA ASP A 200 5.91 -20.09 0.42
C ASP A 200 4.62 -19.73 -0.35
N ALA A 201 3.44 -19.97 0.26
CA ALA A 201 2.16 -19.52 -0.31
C ALA A 201 2.07 -17.98 -0.44
N PHE A 202 2.64 -17.25 0.52
CA PHE A 202 2.70 -15.79 0.45
C PHE A 202 3.63 -15.30 -0.67
N GLU A 203 4.79 -15.92 -0.85
CA GLU A 203 5.73 -15.58 -1.94
C GLU A 203 5.08 -15.85 -3.30
N ASP A 204 4.39 -16.98 -3.47
CA ASP A 204 3.62 -17.30 -4.67
C ASP A 204 2.52 -16.26 -4.91
N PHE A 205 1.81 -15.86 -3.85
CA PHE A 205 0.78 -14.82 -3.93
C PHE A 205 1.32 -13.51 -4.48
N ILE A 206 2.39 -12.97 -3.90
CA ILE A 206 2.99 -11.70 -4.36
C ILE A 206 3.55 -11.84 -5.79
N THR A 207 4.19 -12.94 -6.10
CA THR A 207 4.75 -13.21 -7.43
C THR A 207 3.66 -13.28 -8.50
N LEU A 208 2.58 -14.02 -8.25
CA LEU A 208 1.46 -14.16 -9.17
C LEU A 208 0.63 -12.87 -9.27
N LEU A 209 0.54 -12.11 -8.17
CA LEU A 209 -0.08 -10.80 -8.13
C LEU A 209 0.68 -9.79 -9.02
N GLY A 210 2.03 -9.83 -8.99
CA GLY A 210 2.87 -9.02 -9.86
C GLY A 210 2.60 -9.27 -11.34
N LYS A 211 2.36 -10.52 -11.73
CA LYS A 211 1.99 -10.87 -13.10
C LYS A 211 0.62 -10.34 -13.55
N ARG A 212 -0.26 -10.04 -12.60
CA ARG A 212 -1.61 -9.49 -12.83
C ARG A 212 -1.71 -7.99 -12.61
N ASN A 213 -0.59 -7.35 -12.25
CA ASN A 213 -0.55 -5.91 -11.99
C ASN A 213 -0.75 -5.11 -13.28
N LYS A 214 -1.87 -4.41 -13.41
CA LYS A 214 -2.21 -3.60 -14.59
C LYS A 214 -1.24 -2.43 -14.82
N ASN A 215 -0.60 -1.93 -13.76
CA ASN A 215 0.39 -0.86 -13.87
C ASN A 215 1.78 -1.35 -14.35
N GLY A 216 1.95 -2.66 -14.54
CA GLY A 216 3.20 -3.24 -15.03
C GLY A 216 4.40 -3.11 -14.09
N ALA A 217 4.24 -2.46 -12.92
CA ALA A 217 5.30 -2.32 -11.95
C ALA A 217 5.62 -3.68 -11.30
N PRO A 218 6.90 -4.09 -11.22
CA PRO A 218 7.27 -5.34 -10.59
C PRO A 218 7.00 -5.26 -9.08
N LEU A 219 6.42 -6.33 -8.55
CA LEU A 219 6.34 -6.54 -7.11
C LEU A 219 7.54 -7.36 -6.67
N MET A 220 8.09 -7.02 -5.51
CA MET A 220 9.20 -7.77 -4.92
C MET A 220 8.70 -8.53 -3.70
N VAL A 221 9.14 -9.78 -3.61
CA VAL A 221 9.02 -10.60 -2.40
C VAL A 221 10.27 -11.47 -2.31
N ASN A 222 10.78 -11.65 -1.11
CA ASN A 222 11.86 -12.59 -0.85
C ASN A 222 11.84 -12.99 0.62
N SER A 223 12.28 -14.21 0.90
CA SER A 223 12.48 -14.69 2.27
C SER A 223 13.82 -15.40 2.42
N PHE A 224 14.31 -15.49 3.64
CA PHE A 224 15.52 -16.22 3.97
C PHE A 224 15.42 -16.83 5.36
N TYR A 225 16.03 -17.99 5.52
CA TYR A 225 16.03 -18.74 6.77
C TYR A 225 16.88 -18.06 7.84
N ILE A 226 16.43 -18.14 9.07
CA ILE A 226 17.17 -17.69 10.25
C ILE A 226 17.59 -18.91 11.06
N ILE A 227 18.88 -19.08 11.23
CA ILE A 227 19.45 -20.17 12.03
C ILE A 227 19.11 -19.94 13.50
N ASP A 228 18.78 -21.01 14.20
CA ASP A 228 18.47 -21.00 15.62
C ASP A 228 19.76 -20.99 16.46
N ASP A 229 20.31 -19.81 16.70
CA ASP A 229 21.40 -19.57 17.62
C ASP A 229 21.02 -18.56 18.72
N GLU A 230 21.79 -18.53 19.80
CA GLU A 230 21.51 -17.70 20.98
C GLU A 230 21.46 -16.19 20.64
N LYS A 231 22.34 -15.73 19.75
CA LYS A 231 22.39 -14.32 19.32
C LYS A 231 21.14 -13.94 18.52
N GLN A 232 20.67 -14.80 17.61
CA GLN A 232 19.48 -14.56 16.83
C GLN A 232 18.22 -14.61 17.70
N ARG A 233 18.13 -15.57 18.63
CA ARG A 233 17.03 -15.60 19.62
C ARG A 233 16.96 -14.31 20.43
N GLY A 234 18.09 -13.83 20.94
CA GLY A 234 18.15 -12.58 21.69
C GLY A 234 17.59 -11.41 20.88
N LYS A 235 18.07 -11.23 19.63
CA LYS A 235 17.59 -10.17 18.74
C LYS A 235 16.10 -10.28 18.44
N MET A 236 15.59 -11.47 18.12
CA MET A 236 14.16 -11.66 17.82
C MET A 236 13.29 -11.39 19.05
N THR A 237 13.78 -11.73 20.24
CA THR A 237 13.10 -11.42 21.50
C THR A 237 13.02 -9.90 21.72
N GLU A 238 14.08 -9.16 21.47
CA GLU A 238 14.09 -7.69 21.57
C GLU A 238 13.11 -7.05 20.58
N GLU A 239 13.11 -7.48 19.31
CA GLU A 239 12.17 -7.00 18.29
C GLU A 239 10.71 -7.30 18.65
N PHE A 240 10.43 -8.50 19.16
CA PHE A 240 9.10 -8.87 19.62
C PHE A 240 8.63 -7.96 20.77
N TYR A 241 9.46 -7.72 21.77
CA TYR A 241 9.12 -6.82 22.87
C TYR A 241 8.91 -5.38 22.39
N ALA A 242 9.72 -4.91 21.43
CA ALA A 242 9.53 -3.58 20.83
C ALA A 242 8.21 -3.48 20.10
N ALA A 243 7.84 -4.50 19.31
CA ALA A 243 6.56 -4.56 18.58
C ALA A 243 5.37 -4.56 19.54
N VAL A 244 5.39 -5.41 20.58
CA VAL A 244 4.33 -5.50 21.60
C VAL A 244 4.17 -4.19 22.38
N LYS A 245 5.26 -3.55 22.79
CA LYS A 245 5.20 -2.24 23.48
C LYS A 245 4.56 -1.17 22.60
N LYS A 246 4.88 -1.15 21.31
CA LYS A 246 4.29 -0.22 20.35
C LYS A 246 2.79 -0.46 20.19
N GLU A 247 2.38 -1.73 20.13
CA GLU A 247 0.97 -2.08 20.01
C GLU A 247 0.18 -1.70 21.26
N ILE A 248 0.71 -1.96 22.45
CA ILE A 248 0.10 -1.56 23.72
C ILE A 248 -0.07 -0.04 23.78
N ALA A 249 0.93 0.75 23.36
CA ALA A 249 0.84 2.20 23.35
C ALA A 249 -0.32 2.71 22.46
N THR A 250 -0.61 2.05 21.33
CA THR A 250 -1.73 2.42 20.45
C THR A 250 -3.11 2.11 21.03
N TYR A 251 -3.22 1.23 22.03
CA TYR A 251 -4.48 0.95 22.73
C TYR A 251 -4.72 1.87 23.94
N GLN A 252 -3.71 2.62 24.37
CA GLN A 252 -3.79 3.53 25.51
C GLN A 252 -4.09 4.99 25.10
N GLU A 253 -4.02 5.31 23.81
CA GLU A 253 -4.46 6.57 23.19
C GLU A 253 -5.93 6.49 22.74
#